data_86442c31aca4375ef365c0ffe81c0552
#
_entry.id   86442c31aca4375ef365c0ffe81c0552
#
_cell.length_a   1.000
_cell.length_b   1.000
_cell.length_c   1.000
_cell.angle_alpha   90.00
_cell.angle_beta   90.00
_cell.angle_gamma   90.00
#
_symmetry.space_group_name_H-M   'P 1'
#
loop_
_entity.id
_entity.type
_entity.pdbx_description
1 polymer ?
#
loop_
_entity_poly.entity_id
_entity_poly.type
_entity_poly.pdbx_seq_one_letter_code
_entity_poly.pdbx_strand_id
1 'polypeptide(L)'
;VEPAGTKTFVFEGLEEAKRENRPVILRYSIDTGANMPDQLYSVTISFPGIDPGRVSRIPTGQKMTVQLLPTVIDNTGKVTMQITNGDLFNRIPNELSFTFPPDGLELSYSTGSFQANFLRLMFVLWVKLAFLAMVGVFTGTFLSFSVASFVAFSIFLAAETSNYMLASLDVYSTSTLEGEEIAWKNFIAFITRIVGNIFRVYGELEPTARLVAGEHLSWAGLFGGTLFLVAVGLALYGAGVAIFRKRELAIYSGNG
;
A
#
# COMPACT_ATOMS: atom_id res chain seq x y z
N VAL A 1 -3.44 4.05 25.34
CA VAL A 1 -2.64 4.17 26.58
C VAL A 1 -3.27 5.27 27.43
N GLU A 2 -3.67 4.94 28.65
CA GLU A 2 -4.25 5.89 29.62
C GLU A 2 -3.21 6.89 30.14
N PRO A 3 -3.61 8.04 30.69
CA PRO A 3 -2.71 8.99 31.34
C PRO A 3 -1.82 8.30 32.38
N ALA A 4 -0.52 8.59 32.38
CA ALA A 4 0.52 7.93 33.15
C ALA A 4 0.63 6.39 32.96
N GLY A 5 -0.22 5.81 32.15
CA GLY A 5 -0.19 4.36 31.83
C GLY A 5 0.98 4.00 30.93
N THR A 6 1.47 2.77 31.08
CA THR A 6 2.51 2.18 30.25
C THR A 6 1.97 0.95 29.55
N LYS A 7 2.21 0.83 28.25
CA LYS A 7 1.85 -0.34 27.45
C LYS A 7 3.09 -0.94 26.80
N THR A 8 3.22 -2.26 26.87
CA THR A 8 4.33 -3.00 26.27
C THR A 8 3.93 -3.51 24.90
N PHE A 9 4.80 -3.32 23.93
CA PHE A 9 4.68 -3.82 22.57
C PHE A 9 5.87 -4.72 22.25
N VAL A 10 5.62 -5.83 21.59
CA VAL A 10 6.64 -6.79 21.15
C VAL A 10 6.59 -6.90 19.63
N PHE A 11 7.71 -6.66 18.99
CA PHE A 11 7.90 -6.81 17.57
C PHE A 11 8.80 -8.01 17.31
N GLU A 12 8.47 -8.80 16.29
CA GLU A 12 9.18 -10.03 15.91
C GLU A 12 9.65 -9.92 14.45
N GLY A 13 10.51 -10.85 14.01
CA GLY A 13 10.97 -10.91 12.61
C GLY A 13 12.14 -9.99 12.30
N LEU A 14 12.95 -9.62 13.30
CA LEU A 14 14.11 -8.72 13.14
C LEU A 14 15.45 -9.48 13.23
N GLU A 15 15.46 -10.80 13.05
CA GLU A 15 16.65 -11.66 13.12
C GLU A 15 17.71 -11.23 12.11
N GLU A 16 17.28 -10.89 10.90
CA GLU A 16 18.17 -10.43 9.83
C GLU A 16 18.79 -9.07 10.16
N ALA A 17 17.99 -8.13 10.67
CA ALA A 17 18.47 -6.82 11.10
C ALA A 17 19.52 -6.94 12.22
N LYS A 18 19.31 -7.86 13.17
CA LYS A 18 20.28 -8.16 14.23
C LYS A 18 21.56 -8.76 13.69
N ARG A 19 21.44 -9.80 12.82
CA ARG A 19 22.60 -10.48 12.24
C ARG A 19 23.48 -9.56 11.40
N GLU A 20 22.86 -8.65 10.64
CA GLU A 20 23.54 -7.74 9.75
C GLU A 20 23.87 -6.38 10.40
N ASN A 21 23.58 -6.26 11.70
CA ASN A 21 23.81 -5.04 12.47
C ASN A 21 23.21 -3.79 11.84
N ARG A 22 21.99 -3.93 11.29
CA ARG A 22 21.28 -2.84 10.61
C ARG A 22 20.48 -1.99 11.58
N PRO A 23 20.46 -0.66 11.41
CA PRO A 23 19.62 0.21 12.21
C PRO A 23 18.14 -0.07 11.95
N VAL A 24 17.34 0.07 12.98
CA VAL A 24 15.89 -0.10 12.93
C VAL A 24 15.23 1.26 13.00
N ILE A 25 14.17 1.44 12.24
CA ILE A 25 13.41 2.68 12.16
C ILE A 25 12.05 2.45 12.80
N LEU A 26 11.79 3.15 13.88
CA LEU A 26 10.49 3.21 14.53
C LEU A 26 9.70 4.39 13.95
N ARG A 27 8.53 4.09 13.36
CA ARG A 27 7.54 5.10 12.96
C ARG A 27 6.34 4.98 13.88
N TYR A 28 5.88 6.11 14.41
CA TYR A 28 4.70 6.12 15.26
C TYR A 28 3.89 7.39 15.08
N SER A 29 2.59 7.28 15.25
CA SER A 29 1.63 8.37 15.33
C SER A 29 0.60 8.03 16.37
N ILE A 30 0.08 9.05 17.07
CA ILE A 30 -0.94 8.90 18.10
C ILE A 30 -2.21 9.62 17.69
N ASP A 31 -3.34 9.04 18.11
CA ASP A 31 -4.65 9.66 18.04
C ASP A 31 -5.24 9.78 19.44
N THR A 32 -6.00 10.85 19.66
CA THR A 32 -6.74 11.09 20.90
C THR A 32 -8.22 11.25 20.61
N GLY A 33 -9.06 10.95 21.59
CA GLY A 33 -10.50 11.13 21.45
C GLY A 33 -10.96 12.59 21.31
N ALA A 34 -10.05 13.56 21.53
CA ALA A 34 -10.31 14.98 21.35
C ALA A 34 -9.53 15.50 20.14
N ASN A 35 -10.20 16.20 19.25
CA ASN A 35 -9.57 16.86 18.11
C ASN A 35 -8.94 18.19 18.54
N MET A 36 -7.74 18.12 19.10
CA MET A 36 -6.95 19.28 19.55
C MET A 36 -5.60 19.30 18.79
N PRO A 37 -5.56 19.76 17.55
CA PRO A 37 -4.38 19.66 16.69
C PRO A 37 -3.16 20.44 17.20
N ASP A 38 -3.38 21.48 17.98
CA ASP A 38 -2.29 22.32 18.52
C ASP A 38 -1.72 21.80 19.84
N GLN A 39 -2.31 20.76 20.43
CA GLN A 39 -1.83 20.20 21.67
C GLN A 39 -0.71 19.18 21.43
N LEU A 40 0.39 19.36 22.16
CA LEU A 40 1.52 18.42 22.14
C LEU A 40 1.39 17.40 23.28
N TYR A 41 1.50 16.14 22.93
CA TYR A 41 1.47 15.03 23.86
C TYR A 41 2.89 14.51 24.11
N SER A 42 3.26 14.38 25.38
CA SER A 42 4.51 13.74 25.77
C SER A 42 4.38 12.23 25.67
N VAL A 43 5.22 11.61 24.89
CA VAL A 43 5.28 10.15 24.73
C VAL A 43 6.67 9.70 25.14
N THR A 44 6.76 8.86 26.16
CA THR A 44 8.03 8.25 26.57
C THR A 44 8.12 6.86 25.97
N ILE A 45 9.18 6.62 25.19
CA ILE A 45 9.49 5.32 24.60
C ILE A 45 10.75 4.80 25.28
N SER A 46 10.68 3.61 25.87
CA SER A 46 11.79 2.96 26.57
C SER A 46 11.95 1.50 26.15
N PHE A 47 13.17 1.00 26.28
CA PHE A 47 13.52 -0.38 25.98
C PHE A 47 14.05 -1.05 27.25
N PRO A 48 13.31 -1.96 27.88
CA PRO A 48 13.65 -2.54 29.15
C PRO A 48 15.05 -3.18 29.15
N GLY A 49 15.89 -2.75 30.09
CA GLY A 49 17.25 -3.27 30.22
C GLY A 49 18.29 -2.74 29.24
N ILE A 50 17.90 -1.88 28.29
CA ILE A 50 18.79 -1.37 27.24
C ILE A 50 18.84 0.15 27.26
N ASP A 51 17.70 0.82 27.21
CA ASP A 51 17.61 2.28 27.15
C ASP A 51 16.52 2.75 28.12
N PRO A 52 16.83 3.67 29.05
CA PRO A 52 15.86 4.23 29.98
C PRO A 52 14.71 4.97 29.30
N GLY A 53 14.91 5.36 28.04
CA GLY A 53 13.87 5.92 27.20
C GLY A 53 14.14 7.35 26.74
N ARG A 54 13.28 7.78 25.84
CA ARG A 54 13.24 9.14 25.28
C ARG A 54 11.84 9.70 25.36
N VAL A 55 11.74 10.97 25.75
CA VAL A 55 10.49 11.72 25.69
C VAL A 55 10.42 12.47 24.39
N SER A 56 9.36 12.24 23.65
CA SER A 56 9.03 13.01 22.44
C SER A 56 7.73 13.78 22.68
N ARG A 57 7.67 15.02 22.21
CA ARG A 57 6.44 15.83 22.22
C ARG A 57 5.89 15.86 20.80
N ILE A 58 4.73 15.30 20.61
CA ILE A 58 4.15 15.12 19.29
C ILE A 58 2.69 15.60 19.25
N PRO A 59 2.25 16.25 18.18
CA PRO A 59 0.83 16.49 17.92
C PRO A 59 0.13 15.20 17.50
N THR A 60 -1.18 15.17 17.59
CA THR A 60 -2.02 14.07 17.11
C THR A 60 -1.96 13.96 15.58
N GLY A 61 -2.04 12.74 15.05
CA GLY A 61 -2.08 12.46 13.60
C GLY A 61 -0.76 12.66 12.85
N GLN A 62 0.29 13.19 13.48
CA GLN A 62 1.60 13.34 12.85
C GLN A 62 2.45 12.08 13.01
N LYS A 63 3.00 11.57 11.89
CA LYS A 63 3.95 10.44 11.93
C LYS A 63 5.34 10.94 12.33
N MET A 64 5.84 10.38 13.42
CA MET A 64 7.21 10.59 13.89
C MET A 64 8.10 9.42 13.50
N THR A 65 9.37 9.70 13.22
CA THR A 65 10.36 8.68 12.84
C THR A 65 11.55 8.78 13.78
N VAL A 66 11.90 7.65 14.39
CA VAL A 66 13.06 7.53 15.28
C VAL A 66 13.94 6.38 14.82
N GLN A 67 15.22 6.66 14.60
CA GLN A 67 16.19 5.62 14.29
C GLN A 67 16.71 5.00 15.59
N LEU A 68 16.66 3.68 15.67
CA LEU A 68 17.10 2.88 16.80
C LEU A 68 18.38 2.11 16.41
N LEU A 69 19.25 1.91 17.40
CA LEU A 69 20.42 1.07 17.21
C LEU A 69 20.03 -0.42 17.19
N PRO A 70 20.78 -1.27 16.47
CA PRO A 70 20.51 -2.72 16.44
C PRO A 70 20.61 -3.39 17.81
N THR A 71 21.19 -2.73 18.79
CA THR A 71 21.32 -3.20 20.18
C THR A 71 19.98 -3.37 20.89
N VAL A 72 18.90 -2.71 20.42
CA VAL A 72 17.56 -2.86 20.99
C VAL A 72 16.90 -4.20 20.62
N ILE A 73 17.44 -4.90 19.61
CA ILE A 73 16.98 -6.22 19.20
C ILE A 73 17.64 -7.26 20.10
N ASP A 74 16.84 -8.13 20.68
CA ASP A 74 17.35 -9.23 21.50
C ASP A 74 18.01 -10.35 20.64
N ASN A 75 18.48 -11.41 21.27
CA ASN A 75 19.13 -12.52 20.56
C ASN A 75 18.13 -13.40 19.79
N THR A 76 16.86 -13.23 20.00
CA THR A 76 15.77 -13.97 19.32
C THR A 76 15.15 -13.18 18.18
N GLY A 77 15.71 -12.01 17.84
CA GLY A 77 15.18 -11.15 16.76
C GLY A 77 13.93 -10.38 17.16
N LYS A 78 13.69 -10.20 18.47
CA LYS A 78 12.55 -9.45 18.97
C LYS A 78 12.97 -8.12 19.57
N VAL A 79 12.07 -7.14 19.49
CA VAL A 79 12.20 -5.86 20.19
C VAL A 79 11.03 -5.71 21.14
N THR A 80 11.33 -5.60 22.43
CA THR A 80 10.34 -5.28 23.45
C THR A 80 10.44 -3.79 23.79
N MET A 81 9.37 -3.07 23.58
CA MET A 81 9.30 -1.62 23.75
C MET A 81 8.16 -1.28 24.72
N GLN A 82 8.41 -0.34 25.60
CA GLN A 82 7.40 0.21 26.51
C GLN A 82 7.10 1.65 26.10
N ILE A 83 5.82 1.96 25.98
CA ILE A 83 5.34 3.30 25.68
C ILE A 83 4.50 3.80 26.84
N THR A 84 4.93 4.93 27.41
CA THR A 84 4.25 5.59 28.53
C THR A 84 3.58 6.88 28.05
N ASN A 85 2.34 7.07 28.49
CA ASN A 85 1.54 8.26 28.19
C ASN A 85 1.90 9.37 29.18
N GLY A 86 2.88 10.18 28.82
CA GLY A 86 3.43 11.25 29.64
C GLY A 86 4.96 11.30 29.58
N ASP A 87 5.50 12.24 30.32
CA ASP A 87 6.94 12.37 30.57
C ASP A 87 7.32 11.56 31.82
N LEU A 88 7.91 10.40 31.61
CA LEU A 88 8.30 9.49 32.68
C LEU A 88 9.38 10.09 33.60
N PHE A 89 10.28 10.91 33.05
CA PHE A 89 11.41 11.48 33.81
C PHE A 89 10.96 12.61 34.73
N ASN A 90 10.06 13.47 34.23
CA ASN A 90 9.50 14.56 35.03
C ASN A 90 8.21 14.19 35.76
N ARG A 91 7.74 12.95 35.58
CA ARG A 91 6.48 12.45 36.18
C ARG A 91 5.26 13.31 35.81
N ILE A 92 5.24 13.84 34.59
CA ILE A 92 4.15 14.67 34.10
C ILE A 92 3.30 13.80 33.16
N PRO A 93 2.09 13.38 33.57
CA PRO A 93 1.18 12.66 32.69
C PRO A 93 0.57 13.61 31.66
N ASN A 94 0.14 13.08 30.51
CA ASN A 94 -0.79 13.82 29.66
C ASN A 94 -2.19 13.79 30.26
N GLU A 95 -3.02 14.76 29.92
CA GLU A 95 -4.39 14.86 30.42
C GLU A 95 -5.33 13.83 29.80
N LEU A 96 -5.06 13.44 28.55
CA LEU A 96 -5.91 12.54 27.78
C LEU A 96 -5.19 11.22 27.46
N SER A 97 -5.99 10.18 27.29
CA SER A 97 -5.52 8.92 26.74
C SER A 97 -5.25 9.07 25.23
N PHE A 98 -4.28 8.32 24.74
CA PHE A 98 -4.04 8.20 23.30
C PHE A 98 -4.08 6.74 22.83
N THR A 99 -4.38 6.58 21.56
CA THR A 99 -4.36 5.29 20.87
C THR A 99 -3.40 5.36 19.68
N PHE A 100 -3.01 4.20 19.15
CA PHE A 100 -2.32 4.11 17.90
C PHE A 100 -3.35 3.72 16.83
N PRO A 101 -3.48 4.48 15.71
CA PRO A 101 -4.27 4.04 14.58
C PRO A 101 -3.71 2.72 13.99
N PRO A 102 -4.42 2.02 13.11
CA PRO A 102 -4.00 0.72 12.58
C PRO A 102 -2.54 0.67 12.09
N ASP A 103 -2.06 1.72 11.42
CA ASP A 103 -0.66 1.85 10.96
C ASP A 103 0.14 2.87 11.79
N GLY A 104 -0.29 3.09 13.01
CA GLY A 104 0.25 4.13 13.89
C GLY A 104 1.48 3.71 14.71
N LEU A 105 1.91 2.46 14.63
CA LEU A 105 3.11 1.98 15.31
C LEU A 105 3.78 0.90 14.46
N GLU A 106 4.88 1.25 13.82
CA GLU A 106 5.59 0.41 12.86
C GLU A 106 7.08 0.38 13.18
N LEU A 107 7.65 -0.81 13.13
CA LEU A 107 9.09 -1.03 13.25
C LEU A 107 9.60 -1.62 11.94
N SER A 108 10.53 -0.92 11.27
CA SER A 108 11.07 -1.31 9.97
C SER A 108 12.59 -1.26 9.96
N TYR A 109 13.22 -1.98 9.05
CA TYR A 109 14.66 -1.92 8.83
C TYR A 109 14.97 -2.01 7.33
N SER A 110 16.14 -1.51 6.94
CA SER A 110 16.55 -1.54 5.53
C SER A 110 17.02 -2.93 5.13
N THR A 111 16.36 -3.59 4.18
CA THR A 111 16.62 -4.96 3.70
C THR A 111 17.31 -5.00 2.34
N GLY A 112 18.05 -4.02 1.92
CA GLY A 112 18.70 -4.09 0.61
C GLY A 112 19.25 -2.75 0.14
N SER A 113 19.80 -2.74 -1.08
CA SER A 113 20.22 -1.49 -1.68
C SER A 113 19.05 -0.78 -2.35
N PHE A 114 19.00 0.54 -2.18
CA PHE A 114 18.01 1.39 -2.86
C PHE A 114 18.02 1.18 -4.38
N GLN A 115 19.21 1.03 -4.98
CA GLN A 115 19.36 0.85 -6.42
C GLN A 115 18.69 -0.43 -6.91
N ALA A 116 18.86 -1.55 -6.19
CA ALA A 116 18.22 -2.80 -6.56
C ALA A 116 16.69 -2.72 -6.44
N ASN A 117 16.19 -2.04 -5.40
CA ASN A 117 14.76 -1.82 -5.21
C ASN A 117 14.18 -0.90 -6.30
N PHE A 118 14.91 0.15 -6.65
CA PHE A 118 14.55 1.06 -7.74
C PHE A 118 14.50 0.35 -9.11
N LEU A 119 15.47 -0.52 -9.42
CA LEU A 119 15.44 -1.30 -10.65
C LEU A 119 14.23 -2.24 -10.71
N ARG A 120 13.84 -2.87 -9.59
CA ARG A 120 12.63 -3.69 -9.52
C ARG A 120 11.37 -2.86 -9.80
N LEU A 121 11.30 -1.66 -9.22
CA LEU A 121 10.21 -0.70 -9.48
C LEU A 121 10.14 -0.36 -10.96
N MET A 122 11.26 0.02 -11.59
CA MET A 122 11.32 0.35 -13.01
C MET A 122 10.86 -0.82 -13.89
N PHE A 123 11.25 -2.04 -13.54
CA PHE A 123 10.79 -3.25 -14.23
C PHE A 123 9.28 -3.43 -14.14
N VAL A 124 8.69 -3.29 -12.96
CA VAL A 124 7.23 -3.40 -12.77
C VAL A 124 6.49 -2.32 -13.55
N LEU A 125 6.95 -1.07 -13.49
CA LEU A 125 6.38 0.02 -14.29
C LEU A 125 6.45 -0.25 -15.79
N TRP A 126 7.56 -0.78 -16.27
CA TRP A 126 7.71 -1.17 -17.67
C TRP A 126 6.69 -2.24 -18.06
N VAL A 127 6.47 -3.26 -17.23
CA VAL A 127 5.45 -4.30 -17.48
C VAL A 127 4.03 -3.71 -17.49
N LYS A 128 3.70 -2.82 -16.54
CA LYS A 128 2.41 -2.11 -16.51
C LYS A 128 2.19 -1.31 -17.80
N LEU A 129 3.20 -0.57 -18.27
CA LEU A 129 3.13 0.19 -19.51
C LEU A 129 3.01 -0.71 -20.75
N ALA A 130 3.76 -1.82 -20.80
CA ALA A 130 3.67 -2.80 -21.89
C ALA A 130 2.27 -3.43 -21.96
N PHE A 131 1.66 -3.75 -20.82
CA PHE A 131 0.29 -4.24 -20.76
C PHE A 131 -0.70 -3.21 -21.35
N LEU A 132 -0.60 -1.94 -20.96
CA LEU A 132 -1.47 -0.88 -21.50
C LEU A 132 -1.24 -0.67 -23.01
N ALA A 133 0.00 -0.76 -23.47
CA ALA A 133 0.29 -0.71 -24.90
C ALA A 133 -0.37 -1.85 -25.66
N MET A 134 -0.36 -3.09 -25.13
CA MET A 134 -1.06 -4.24 -25.71
C MET A 134 -2.57 -4.03 -25.75
N VAL A 135 -3.17 -3.44 -24.70
CA VAL A 135 -4.58 -3.05 -24.71
C VAL A 135 -4.88 -2.06 -25.84
N GLY A 136 -4.04 -1.03 -25.98
CA GLY A 136 -4.18 -0.03 -27.06
C GLY A 136 -4.05 -0.63 -28.45
N VAL A 137 -3.06 -1.50 -28.67
CA VAL A 137 -2.87 -2.22 -29.95
C VAL A 137 -4.07 -3.13 -30.22
N PHE A 138 -4.51 -3.92 -29.26
CA PHE A 138 -5.66 -4.82 -29.40
C PHE A 138 -6.93 -4.05 -29.79
N THR A 139 -7.27 -2.99 -29.06
CA THR A 139 -8.46 -2.17 -29.34
C THR A 139 -8.35 -1.45 -30.69
N GLY A 140 -7.15 -1.02 -31.09
CA GLY A 140 -6.87 -0.42 -32.38
C GLY A 140 -7.06 -1.35 -33.60
N THR A 141 -7.12 -2.67 -33.37
CA THR A 141 -7.39 -3.62 -34.47
C THR A 141 -8.83 -3.53 -35.03
N PHE A 142 -9.78 -3.04 -34.22
CA PHE A 142 -11.21 -2.99 -34.58
C PHE A 142 -11.87 -1.63 -34.31
N LEU A 143 -11.23 -0.73 -33.58
CA LEU A 143 -11.72 0.63 -33.32
C LEU A 143 -10.87 1.66 -34.05
N SER A 144 -11.44 2.86 -34.28
CA SER A 144 -10.65 3.99 -34.78
C SER A 144 -9.63 4.42 -33.71
N PHE A 145 -8.53 5.06 -34.14
CA PHE A 145 -7.44 5.48 -33.24
C PHE A 145 -7.94 6.29 -32.04
N SER A 146 -8.83 7.26 -32.28
CA SER A 146 -9.36 8.11 -31.19
C SER A 146 -10.17 7.32 -30.17
N VAL A 147 -11.00 6.38 -30.62
CA VAL A 147 -11.82 5.53 -29.73
C VAL A 147 -10.94 4.51 -29.00
N ALA A 148 -9.99 3.90 -29.70
CA ALA A 148 -9.04 2.97 -29.08
C ALA A 148 -8.20 3.64 -27.98
N SER A 149 -7.73 4.86 -28.21
CA SER A 149 -6.99 5.65 -27.24
C SER A 149 -7.86 6.00 -26.01
N PHE A 150 -9.11 6.39 -26.23
CA PHE A 150 -10.05 6.66 -25.14
C PHE A 150 -10.34 5.43 -24.30
N VAL A 151 -10.56 4.27 -24.94
CA VAL A 151 -10.78 2.99 -24.24
C VAL A 151 -9.53 2.61 -23.44
N ALA A 152 -8.33 2.69 -24.02
CA ALA A 152 -7.09 2.37 -23.34
C ALA A 152 -6.87 3.29 -22.11
N PHE A 153 -7.17 4.58 -22.24
CA PHE A 153 -7.08 5.53 -21.14
C PHE A 153 -8.12 5.24 -20.04
N SER A 154 -9.35 4.89 -20.42
CA SER A 154 -10.39 4.51 -19.45
C SER A 154 -10.01 3.24 -18.66
N ILE A 155 -9.44 2.24 -19.35
CA ILE A 155 -8.91 1.03 -18.73
C ILE A 155 -7.76 1.37 -17.78
N PHE A 156 -6.85 2.25 -18.20
CA PHE A 156 -5.76 2.73 -17.31
C PHE A 156 -6.30 3.35 -16.03
N LEU A 157 -7.25 4.28 -16.13
CA LEU A 157 -7.84 4.92 -14.95
C LEU A 157 -8.53 3.91 -14.04
N ALA A 158 -9.32 3.00 -14.61
CA ALA A 158 -10.00 1.95 -13.84
C ALA A 158 -9.00 1.01 -13.14
N ALA A 159 -7.91 0.66 -13.82
CA ALA A 159 -6.88 -0.23 -13.30
C ALA A 159 -6.07 0.44 -12.19
N GLU A 160 -5.69 1.71 -12.34
CA GLU A 160 -4.90 2.43 -11.35
C GLU A 160 -5.71 2.79 -10.10
N THR A 161 -7.02 3.01 -10.25
CA THR A 161 -7.92 3.31 -9.13
C THR A 161 -8.56 2.08 -8.48
N SER A 162 -8.31 0.88 -8.99
CA SER A 162 -9.01 -0.35 -8.57
C SER A 162 -8.91 -0.64 -7.07
N ASN A 163 -7.75 -0.43 -6.45
CA ASN A 163 -7.55 -0.62 -5.01
C ASN A 163 -8.38 0.37 -4.19
N TYR A 164 -8.40 1.66 -4.60
CA TYR A 164 -9.22 2.68 -3.94
C TYR A 164 -10.71 2.39 -4.11
N MET A 165 -11.11 1.89 -5.28
CA MET A 165 -12.49 1.48 -5.54
C MET A 165 -12.91 0.33 -4.64
N LEU A 166 -12.07 -0.69 -4.45
CA LEU A 166 -12.36 -1.81 -3.56
C LEU A 166 -12.38 -1.38 -2.09
N ALA A 167 -11.38 -0.61 -1.64
CA ALA A 167 -11.32 -0.10 -0.28
C ALA A 167 -12.52 0.82 0.07
N SER A 168 -13.02 1.59 -0.90
CA SER A 168 -14.20 2.43 -0.68
C SER A 168 -15.47 1.62 -0.41
N LEU A 169 -15.57 0.37 -0.89
CA LEU A 169 -16.71 -0.50 -0.64
C LEU A 169 -16.83 -0.94 0.83
N ASP A 170 -15.72 -0.98 1.56
CA ASP A 170 -15.71 -1.40 2.97
C ASP A 170 -16.41 -0.37 3.88
N VAL A 171 -16.41 0.91 3.47
CA VAL A 171 -17.06 2.01 4.19
C VAL A 171 -18.35 2.48 3.51
N TYR A 172 -18.70 1.91 2.34
CA TYR A 172 -19.85 2.33 1.56
C TYR A 172 -21.13 1.66 2.06
N SER A 173 -22.00 2.43 2.76
CA SER A 173 -23.29 1.93 3.21
C SER A 173 -24.30 1.88 2.06
N THR A 174 -24.81 0.69 1.76
CA THR A 174 -25.87 0.46 0.76
C THR A 174 -27.28 0.56 1.33
N SER A 175 -27.39 0.73 2.66
CA SER A 175 -28.66 0.87 3.38
C SER A 175 -28.89 2.28 3.91
N THR A 176 -30.13 2.63 4.21
CA THR A 176 -30.52 3.82 4.97
C THR A 176 -30.23 3.63 6.46
N LEU A 177 -30.36 4.71 7.26
CA LEU A 177 -30.29 4.62 8.73
C LEU A 177 -31.39 3.74 9.33
N GLU A 178 -32.46 3.52 8.61
CA GLU A 178 -33.61 2.66 8.97
C GLU A 178 -33.44 1.20 8.53
N GLY A 179 -32.31 0.88 7.86
CA GLY A 179 -31.98 -0.48 7.41
C GLY A 179 -32.57 -0.87 6.06
N GLU A 180 -33.24 0.03 5.33
CA GLU A 180 -33.74 -0.24 4.00
C GLU A 180 -32.63 -0.23 2.95
N GLU A 181 -32.58 -1.25 2.09
CA GLU A 181 -31.62 -1.34 0.99
C GLU A 181 -31.96 -0.36 -0.15
N ILE A 182 -30.96 0.36 -0.59
CA ILE A 182 -31.07 1.31 -1.69
C ILE A 182 -30.59 0.66 -2.98
N ALA A 183 -31.51 0.27 -3.87
CA ALA A 183 -31.24 -0.50 -5.08
C ALA A 183 -30.14 0.10 -5.99
N TRP A 184 -30.13 1.42 -6.20
CA TRP A 184 -29.11 2.06 -7.03
C TRP A 184 -27.72 2.06 -6.39
N LYS A 185 -27.62 2.12 -5.05
CA LYS A 185 -26.35 1.99 -4.32
C LYS A 185 -25.80 0.57 -4.42
N ASN A 186 -26.67 -0.44 -4.31
CA ASN A 186 -26.29 -1.84 -4.52
C ASN A 186 -25.79 -2.06 -5.96
N PHE A 187 -26.42 -1.44 -6.95
CA PHE A 187 -25.96 -1.53 -8.34
C PHE A 187 -24.58 -0.89 -8.53
N ILE A 188 -24.34 0.30 -7.95
CA ILE A 188 -23.01 0.94 -8.00
C ILE A 188 -21.97 0.06 -7.30
N ALA A 189 -22.25 -0.45 -6.10
CA ALA A 189 -21.34 -1.33 -5.37
C ALA A 189 -21.03 -2.60 -6.16
N PHE A 190 -22.03 -3.18 -6.85
CA PHE A 190 -21.85 -4.34 -7.72
C PHE A 190 -20.90 -4.04 -8.90
N ILE A 191 -21.12 -2.95 -9.63
CA ILE A 191 -20.25 -2.54 -10.74
C ILE A 191 -18.82 -2.25 -10.24
N THR A 192 -18.70 -1.50 -9.14
CA THR A 192 -17.41 -1.18 -8.53
C THR A 192 -16.64 -2.44 -8.13
N ARG A 193 -17.34 -3.45 -7.59
CA ARG A 193 -16.73 -4.74 -7.23
C ARG A 193 -16.26 -5.51 -8.45
N ILE A 194 -17.04 -5.53 -9.53
CA ILE A 194 -16.65 -6.20 -10.78
C ILE A 194 -15.40 -5.53 -11.36
N VAL A 195 -15.44 -4.23 -11.56
CA VAL A 195 -14.32 -3.46 -12.14
C VAL A 195 -13.09 -3.58 -11.25
N GLY A 196 -13.23 -3.36 -9.95
CA GLY A 196 -12.13 -3.48 -8.99
C GLY A 196 -11.48 -4.86 -9.00
N ASN A 197 -12.26 -5.94 -9.02
CA ASN A 197 -11.71 -7.30 -9.06
C ASN A 197 -11.03 -7.65 -10.38
N ILE A 198 -11.52 -7.16 -11.52
CA ILE A 198 -10.88 -7.37 -12.84
C ILE A 198 -9.46 -6.76 -12.85
N PHE A 199 -9.31 -5.57 -12.28
CA PHE A 199 -8.04 -4.84 -12.27
C PHE A 199 -7.25 -4.99 -10.97
N ARG A 200 -7.71 -5.81 -10.03
CA ARG A 200 -7.09 -6.00 -8.71
C ARG A 200 -5.59 -6.27 -8.81
N VAL A 201 -5.20 -7.22 -9.67
CA VAL A 201 -3.78 -7.60 -9.83
C VAL A 201 -2.94 -6.42 -10.33
N TYR A 202 -3.50 -5.59 -11.22
CA TYR A 202 -2.81 -4.38 -11.70
C TYR A 202 -2.68 -3.33 -10.59
N GLY A 203 -3.73 -3.12 -9.81
CA GLY A 203 -3.76 -2.18 -8.69
C GLY A 203 -2.85 -2.60 -7.54
N GLU A 204 -2.83 -3.89 -7.16
CA GLU A 204 -1.96 -4.41 -6.11
C GLU A 204 -0.46 -4.26 -6.41
N LEU A 205 -0.10 -4.14 -7.69
CA LEU A 205 1.26 -3.78 -8.11
C LEU A 205 1.44 -2.26 -8.00
N GLU A 206 1.53 -1.73 -6.78
CA GLU A 206 1.80 -0.31 -6.47
C GLU A 206 3.29 -0.07 -6.16
N PRO A 207 4.18 -0.18 -7.17
CA PRO A 207 5.61 -0.11 -6.90
C PRO A 207 6.04 1.27 -6.40
N THR A 208 5.37 2.33 -6.86
CA THR A 208 5.69 3.72 -6.47
C THR A 208 5.32 4.00 -5.03
N ALA A 209 4.11 3.60 -4.59
CA ALA A 209 3.66 3.78 -3.21
C ALA A 209 4.59 3.05 -2.23
N ARG A 210 4.94 1.80 -2.53
CA ARG A 210 5.87 1.00 -1.72
C ARG A 210 7.28 1.58 -1.66
N LEU A 211 7.80 2.12 -2.78
CA LEU A 211 9.11 2.78 -2.76
C LEU A 211 9.10 4.03 -1.90
N VAL A 212 8.05 4.86 -2.01
CA VAL A 212 7.88 6.08 -1.19
C VAL A 212 7.73 5.72 0.29
N ALA A 213 7.02 4.64 0.61
CA ALA A 213 6.92 4.10 1.96
C ALA A 213 8.26 3.51 2.47
N GLY A 214 9.26 3.33 1.60
CA GLY A 214 10.53 2.69 1.94
C GLY A 214 10.43 1.18 2.11
N GLU A 215 9.39 0.56 1.56
CA GLU A 215 9.17 -0.88 1.62
C GLU A 215 10.06 -1.62 0.62
N HIS A 216 10.52 -2.81 1.02
CA HIS A 216 11.28 -3.69 0.15
C HIS A 216 10.37 -4.40 -0.84
N LEU A 217 10.62 -4.20 -2.14
CA LEU A 217 9.92 -4.91 -3.20
C LEU A 217 10.51 -6.33 -3.33
N SER A 218 9.81 -7.32 -2.75
CA SER A 218 10.20 -8.74 -2.87
C SER A 218 9.88 -9.27 -4.27
N TRP A 219 10.83 -9.97 -4.91
CA TRP A 219 10.58 -10.65 -6.17
C TRP A 219 9.44 -11.68 -6.08
N ALA A 220 9.34 -12.39 -4.95
CA ALA A 220 8.28 -13.37 -4.75
C ALA A 220 6.88 -12.73 -4.80
N GLY A 221 6.70 -11.57 -4.18
CA GLY A 221 5.42 -10.84 -4.20
C GLY A 221 5.10 -10.21 -5.56
N LEU A 222 6.14 -9.79 -6.31
CA LEU A 222 5.96 -9.15 -7.62
C LEU A 222 5.77 -10.17 -8.76
N PHE A 223 6.36 -11.36 -8.63
CA PHE A 223 6.43 -12.32 -9.74
C PHE A 223 5.05 -12.78 -10.21
N GLY A 224 4.15 -13.12 -9.29
CA GLY A 224 2.80 -13.57 -9.64
C GLY A 224 2.00 -12.54 -10.42
N GLY A 225 1.94 -11.30 -9.92
CA GLY A 225 1.22 -10.21 -10.58
C GLY A 225 1.85 -9.81 -11.93
N THR A 226 3.17 -9.73 -11.98
CA THR A 226 3.91 -9.40 -13.21
C THR A 226 3.70 -10.46 -14.28
N LEU A 227 3.82 -11.75 -13.91
CA LEU A 227 3.59 -12.87 -14.84
C LEU A 227 2.15 -12.89 -15.38
N PHE A 228 1.18 -12.61 -14.51
CA PHE A 228 -0.22 -12.50 -14.92
C PHE A 228 -0.43 -11.39 -15.96
N LEU A 229 0.10 -10.18 -15.73
CA LEU A 229 -0.01 -9.07 -16.68
C LEU A 229 0.65 -9.39 -18.02
N VAL A 230 1.82 -10.03 -18.01
CA VAL A 230 2.51 -10.48 -19.22
C VAL A 230 1.67 -11.52 -19.95
N ALA A 231 1.10 -12.51 -19.27
CA ALA A 231 0.29 -13.55 -19.89
C ALA A 231 -0.99 -12.97 -20.53
N VAL A 232 -1.69 -12.07 -19.82
CA VAL A 232 -2.88 -11.38 -20.37
C VAL A 232 -2.50 -10.47 -21.55
N GLY A 233 -1.41 -9.72 -21.46
CA GLY A 233 -0.89 -8.89 -22.54
C GLY A 233 -0.58 -9.71 -23.81
N LEU A 234 0.09 -10.85 -23.66
CA LEU A 234 0.37 -11.77 -24.77
C LEU A 234 -0.91 -12.36 -25.37
N ALA A 235 -1.90 -12.69 -24.54
CA ALA A 235 -3.20 -13.17 -25.01
C ALA A 235 -3.94 -12.10 -25.83
N LEU A 236 -3.94 -10.84 -25.36
CA LEU A 236 -4.51 -9.70 -26.11
C LEU A 236 -3.78 -9.47 -27.43
N TYR A 237 -2.45 -9.54 -27.42
CA TYR A 237 -1.65 -9.42 -28.64
C TYR A 237 -2.00 -10.53 -29.65
N GLY A 238 -2.03 -11.79 -29.20
CA GLY A 238 -2.39 -12.94 -30.05
C GLY A 238 -3.81 -12.82 -30.63
N ALA A 239 -4.78 -12.38 -29.81
CA ALA A 239 -6.15 -12.10 -30.26
C ALA A 239 -6.19 -10.97 -31.32
N GLY A 240 -5.44 -9.89 -31.08
CA GLY A 240 -5.30 -8.77 -32.02
C GLY A 240 -4.74 -9.23 -33.38
N VAL A 241 -3.67 -10.01 -33.36
CA VAL A 241 -3.08 -10.59 -34.59
C VAL A 241 -4.09 -11.49 -35.32
N ALA A 242 -4.83 -12.33 -34.60
CA ALA A 242 -5.84 -13.21 -35.19
C ALA A 242 -6.99 -12.42 -35.88
N ILE A 243 -7.46 -11.34 -35.25
CA ILE A 243 -8.49 -10.46 -35.78
C ILE A 243 -7.95 -9.73 -37.04
N PHE A 244 -6.75 -9.18 -36.94
CA PHE A 244 -6.13 -8.44 -38.05
C PHE A 244 -5.95 -9.34 -39.27
N ARG A 245 -5.42 -10.55 -39.11
CA ARG A 245 -5.28 -11.53 -40.22
C ARG A 245 -6.59 -11.86 -40.89
N LYS A 246 -7.67 -12.03 -40.15
CA LYS A 246 -9.00 -12.30 -40.72
C LYS A 246 -9.52 -11.13 -41.53
N ARG A 247 -9.25 -9.89 -41.14
CA ARG A 247 -9.66 -8.69 -41.86
C ARG A 247 -8.89 -8.52 -43.18
N GLU A 248 -7.58 -8.73 -43.19
CA GLU A 248 -6.77 -8.67 -44.40
C GLU A 248 -7.22 -9.70 -45.44
N LEU A 249 -7.46 -10.94 -45.01
CA LEU A 249 -7.94 -12.01 -45.88
C LEU A 249 -9.33 -11.68 -46.50
N ALA A 250 -10.21 -11.02 -45.73
CA ALA A 250 -11.53 -10.61 -46.25
C ALA A 250 -11.44 -9.52 -47.33
N ILE A 251 -10.46 -8.62 -47.27
CA ILE A 251 -10.23 -7.59 -48.27
C ILE A 251 -9.68 -8.22 -49.58
N TYR A 252 -8.78 -9.17 -49.46
CA TYR A 252 -8.21 -9.87 -50.65
C TYR A 252 -9.20 -10.79 -51.35
N SER A 253 -10.16 -11.39 -50.64
CA SER A 253 -11.17 -12.28 -51.20
C SER A 253 -12.36 -11.54 -51.87
N GLY A 254 -12.48 -10.23 -51.64
CA GLY A 254 -13.57 -9.40 -52.19
C GLY A 254 -13.31 -8.81 -53.58
N ASN A 255 -12.12 -9.01 -54.17
CA ASN A 255 -11.73 -8.50 -55.49
C ASN A 255 -11.54 -9.62 -56.55
N GLY A 256 -12.19 -10.76 -56.35
CA GLY A 256 -12.23 -11.84 -57.33
C GLY A 256 -13.61 -12.01 -57.95
#